data_d5b39845235c5ebda2b81ceabf4a2cf7
#
_entry.id   d5b39845235c5ebda2b81ceabf4a2cf7
#
_cell.length_a   1.000
_cell.length_b   1.000
_cell.length_c   1.000
_cell.angle_alpha   90.00
_cell.angle_beta   90.00
_cell.angle_gamma   90.00
#
_symmetry.space_group_name_H-M   'P 1'
#
loop_
_entity.id
_entity.type
_entity.pdbx_description
1 polymer ?
#
loop_
_entity_poly.entity_id
_entity_poly.type
_entity_poly.pdbx_seq_one_letter_code
_entity_poly.pdbx_strand_id
1 'polypeptide(L)'
;MIATAHAAPTPAAGRAEVAQAVHQDILPSLRNVPIDPAGYDHWRQHAEHRIPLPYTPPGQTDGALQNFEQPIGQFAPTFIGGVDGVGKGFSGPNGTFTVNYAPPDTVGAVGATQYVQVVNVGFAVFNKATKSVVYGPVPTSTLWSGFGGQCQSDNDGDAVVVYDKAANRWIISQFAVGTTPYLQCVAVSQTSDATGGWYRYSFSYGSVFPDYPKMAVWPDAYYETFNMFTGNTFSGSKLCAYNRSAMLTGAAATQQCFQLSSSFGGVLPSDLDGSTAPPAGSPNFMVNFGTNRLNLWKFHVDWATPANTSLSGPTNLAVASFTPACGGSNCVPQSGTNQKLDSLADRLMFRLAYRNFGTYQSLVVNHSVKVGTAHNNPYTGVRWYELRNPNGIPTVFQQSTFSPDTSYRWMGSIAADKQGNMALGYSVSSSSMFPAIRYTGRLITDTPNTMQAEASIQTGGGSQSGQRLDRWGDYSAMSIDPTDDCTFWYTTEYLKANGAFNWSTRLASFKFSGCQ
;
A
#
# COMPACT_ATOMS: atom_id res chain seq x y z
N MET A 1 -8.99 -39.39 -25.58
CA MET A 1 -8.71 -38.02 -25.07
C MET A 1 -10.03 -37.45 -24.61
N ILE A 2 -10.26 -37.45 -23.29
CA ILE A 2 -11.47 -36.87 -22.69
C ILE A 2 -11.09 -35.43 -22.36
N ALA A 3 -11.66 -34.46 -23.08
CA ALA A 3 -11.51 -33.05 -22.79
C ALA A 3 -12.28 -32.75 -21.47
N THR A 4 -11.56 -32.51 -20.42
CA THR A 4 -12.15 -31.94 -19.18
C THR A 4 -12.60 -30.52 -19.46
N ALA A 5 -13.90 -30.34 -19.58
CA ALA A 5 -14.51 -29.00 -19.62
C ALA A 5 -14.21 -28.28 -18.29
N HIS A 6 -13.38 -27.24 -18.36
CA HIS A 6 -13.20 -26.32 -17.23
C HIS A 6 -14.52 -25.55 -17.06
N ALA A 7 -15.17 -25.74 -15.93
CA ALA A 7 -16.33 -24.93 -15.55
C ALA A 7 -15.94 -23.46 -15.55
N ALA A 8 -16.77 -22.61 -16.17
CA ALA A 8 -16.61 -21.17 -16.08
C ALA A 8 -16.64 -20.73 -14.60
N PRO A 9 -15.79 -19.78 -14.18
CA PRO A 9 -15.79 -19.30 -12.80
C PRO A 9 -17.17 -18.74 -12.45
N THR A 10 -17.72 -19.18 -11.33
CA THR A 10 -18.99 -18.70 -10.80
C THR A 10 -18.84 -17.20 -10.46
N PRO A 11 -19.81 -16.34 -10.78
CA PRO A 11 -19.78 -14.94 -10.35
C PRO A 11 -19.67 -14.86 -8.83
N ALA A 12 -18.68 -14.12 -8.32
CA ALA A 12 -18.38 -14.09 -6.89
C ALA A 12 -19.31 -13.15 -6.10
N ALA A 13 -19.98 -12.23 -6.77
CA ALA A 13 -20.83 -11.21 -6.14
C ALA A 13 -22.04 -10.95 -7.03
N GLY A 14 -23.12 -10.45 -6.42
CA GLY A 14 -24.31 -10.00 -7.11
C GLY A 14 -24.05 -8.90 -8.14
N ARG A 15 -25.06 -8.07 -8.42
CA ARG A 15 -24.89 -6.89 -9.28
C ARG A 15 -23.98 -5.86 -8.62
N ALA A 16 -23.21 -5.12 -9.44
CA ALA A 16 -22.46 -3.96 -8.97
C ALA A 16 -23.40 -2.89 -8.39
N GLU A 17 -23.05 -2.37 -7.24
CA GLU A 17 -23.68 -1.17 -6.67
C GLU A 17 -23.16 0.06 -7.45
N VAL A 18 -24.05 0.87 -7.99
CA VAL A 18 -23.67 2.09 -8.74
C VAL A 18 -24.06 3.31 -7.92
N ALA A 19 -23.13 4.22 -7.70
CA ALA A 19 -23.38 5.47 -6.99
C ALA A 19 -22.63 6.63 -7.66
N GLN A 20 -23.22 7.82 -7.60
CA GLN A 20 -22.56 9.06 -8.03
C GLN A 20 -21.76 9.66 -6.87
N ALA A 21 -20.77 10.48 -7.19
CA ALA A 21 -20.16 11.37 -6.22
C ALA A 21 -21.24 12.25 -5.58
N VAL A 22 -21.24 12.34 -4.26
CA VAL A 22 -22.23 13.16 -3.53
C VAL A 22 -21.89 14.64 -3.58
N HIS A 23 -20.61 14.95 -3.80
CA HIS A 23 -20.14 16.30 -4.09
C HIS A 23 -18.91 16.26 -4.98
N GLN A 24 -18.73 17.30 -5.80
CA GLN A 24 -17.52 17.50 -6.61
C GLN A 24 -17.30 18.99 -6.87
N ASP A 25 -16.03 19.38 -6.98
CA ASP A 25 -15.62 20.73 -7.33
C ASP A 25 -14.21 20.77 -7.94
N ILE A 26 -13.69 21.97 -8.13
CA ILE A 26 -12.33 22.24 -8.63
C ILE A 26 -11.60 23.12 -7.65
N LEU A 27 -10.45 22.64 -7.17
CA LEU A 27 -9.46 23.47 -6.50
C LEU A 27 -8.53 24.08 -7.55
N PRO A 28 -8.52 25.41 -7.76
CA PRO A 28 -7.72 26.02 -8.83
C PRO A 28 -6.21 25.87 -8.63
N SER A 29 -5.73 25.95 -7.40
CA SER A 29 -4.31 25.78 -7.06
C SER A 29 -4.11 25.51 -5.58
N LEU A 30 -3.42 24.42 -5.26
CA LEU A 30 -3.07 24.08 -3.88
C LEU A 30 -2.10 25.10 -3.25
N ARG A 31 -1.23 25.74 -4.05
CA ARG A 31 -0.31 26.78 -3.58
C ARG A 31 -1.01 27.99 -2.97
N ASN A 32 -2.24 28.26 -3.39
CA ASN A 32 -3.00 29.43 -2.95
C ASN A 32 -3.95 29.14 -1.78
N VAL A 33 -3.96 27.89 -1.31
CA VAL A 33 -4.78 27.50 -0.15
C VAL A 33 -4.15 28.00 1.12
N PRO A 34 -4.87 28.77 1.95
CA PRO A 34 -4.43 29.10 3.30
C PRO A 34 -4.24 27.81 4.11
N ILE A 35 -3.12 27.71 4.81
CA ILE A 35 -2.86 26.56 5.66
C ILE A 35 -3.47 26.84 7.02
N ASP A 36 -4.32 25.95 7.48
CA ASP A 36 -4.82 25.95 8.84
C ASP A 36 -3.82 25.21 9.74
N PRO A 37 -3.09 25.90 10.62
CA PRO A 37 -2.17 25.26 11.55
C PRO A 37 -2.86 24.29 12.52
N ALA A 38 -4.14 24.53 12.82
CA ALA A 38 -4.96 23.66 13.67
C ALA A 38 -5.51 22.44 12.91
N GLY A 39 -5.29 22.34 11.59
CA GLY A 39 -5.77 21.21 10.79
C GLY A 39 -5.26 19.86 11.28
N TYR A 40 -4.11 19.80 11.94
CA TYR A 40 -3.62 18.58 12.58
C TYR A 40 -4.38 18.22 13.86
N ASP A 41 -5.04 19.18 14.52
CA ASP A 41 -5.81 18.95 15.74
C ASP A 41 -7.21 18.38 15.44
N HIS A 42 -7.63 18.39 14.18
CA HIS A 42 -8.88 17.77 13.73
C HIS A 42 -8.77 16.25 13.60
N TRP A 43 -7.57 15.69 13.74
CA TRP A 43 -7.36 14.25 13.67
C TRP A 43 -8.05 13.51 14.82
N ARG A 44 -8.70 12.43 14.48
CA ARG A 44 -9.32 11.52 15.43
C ARG A 44 -8.66 10.16 15.32
N GLN A 45 -8.09 9.70 16.43
CA GLN A 45 -7.57 8.33 16.47
C GLN A 45 -8.73 7.35 16.38
N HIS A 46 -8.73 6.52 15.35
CA HIS A 46 -9.63 5.38 15.25
C HIS A 46 -8.98 4.17 15.93
N ALA A 47 -9.81 3.36 16.60
CA ALA A 47 -9.34 2.10 17.15
C ALA A 47 -8.90 1.18 16.00
N GLU A 48 -7.85 0.40 16.24
CA GLU A 48 -7.44 -0.64 15.29
C GLU A 48 -8.60 -1.60 15.02
N HIS A 49 -8.99 -1.73 13.77
CA HIS A 49 -10.00 -2.68 13.32
C HIS A 49 -9.33 -3.91 12.72
N ARG A 50 -9.30 -4.99 13.47
CA ARG A 50 -8.72 -6.27 13.02
C ARG A 50 -9.67 -7.01 12.12
N ILE A 51 -9.13 -7.56 11.04
CA ILE A 51 -9.85 -8.49 10.19
C ILE A 51 -9.58 -9.94 10.64
N PRO A 52 -10.53 -10.87 10.41
CA PRO A 52 -10.36 -12.26 10.81
C PRO A 52 -9.16 -12.91 10.11
N LEU A 53 -8.27 -13.51 10.88
CA LEU A 53 -7.18 -14.32 10.35
C LEU A 53 -7.72 -15.61 9.73
N PRO A 54 -7.14 -16.07 8.61
CA PRO A 54 -7.43 -17.40 8.11
C PRO A 54 -6.95 -18.45 9.12
N TYR A 55 -7.67 -19.57 9.18
CA TYR A 55 -7.28 -20.71 10.01
C TYR A 55 -5.85 -21.17 9.67
N THR A 56 -5.02 -21.33 10.70
CA THR A 56 -3.67 -21.88 10.57
C THR A 56 -3.62 -23.26 11.22
N PRO A 57 -3.25 -24.32 10.49
CA PRO A 57 -3.08 -25.65 11.06
C PRO A 57 -2.05 -25.66 12.22
N PRO A 58 -2.31 -26.40 13.31
CA PRO A 58 -1.37 -26.51 14.42
C PRO A 58 -0.02 -27.05 13.95
N GLY A 59 1.09 -26.47 14.47
CA GLY A 59 2.45 -26.91 14.16
C GLY A 59 2.94 -26.56 12.73
N GLN A 60 2.17 -25.78 11.96
CA GLN A 60 2.56 -25.38 10.62
C GLN A 60 3.84 -24.54 10.64
N THR A 61 4.78 -24.92 9.79
CA THR A 61 6.04 -24.20 9.55
C THR A 61 5.97 -23.45 8.23
N ASP A 62 6.88 -22.48 8.06
CA ASP A 62 7.02 -21.77 6.80
C ASP A 62 7.62 -22.71 5.73
N GLY A 63 6.88 -22.93 4.65
CA GLY A 63 7.24 -23.85 3.57
C GLY A 63 8.11 -23.25 2.46
N ALA A 64 8.47 -21.95 2.56
CA ALA A 64 9.27 -21.25 1.55
C ALA A 64 10.36 -20.38 2.18
N LEU A 65 10.85 -20.76 3.37
CA LEU A 65 11.83 -19.99 4.11
C LEU A 65 13.18 -19.92 3.39
N GLN A 66 13.66 -18.71 3.16
CA GLN A 66 15.04 -18.39 2.85
C GLN A 66 15.70 -17.86 4.14
N ASN A 67 16.48 -18.70 4.80
CA ASN A 67 17.18 -18.42 6.07
C ASN A 67 18.68 -18.21 5.89
N PHE A 68 19.10 -17.81 4.72
CA PHE A 68 20.48 -17.52 4.38
C PHE A 68 20.56 -16.24 3.55
N GLU A 69 21.66 -15.53 3.66
CA GLU A 69 22.02 -14.49 2.70
C GLU A 69 22.67 -15.13 1.48
N GLN A 70 22.25 -14.74 0.28
CA GLN A 70 23.07 -14.96 -0.89
C GLN A 70 24.42 -14.26 -0.64
N PRO A 71 25.58 -14.87 -1.01
CA PRO A 71 26.85 -14.17 -0.97
C PRO A 71 26.66 -12.78 -1.61
N ILE A 72 27.26 -11.74 -1.01
CA ILE A 72 27.18 -10.37 -1.54
C ILE A 72 27.63 -10.45 -3.00
N GLY A 73 26.69 -10.84 -3.82
CA GLY A 73 26.84 -10.82 -5.27
C GLY A 73 26.87 -9.36 -5.68
N GLN A 74 27.66 -9.05 -6.67
CA GLN A 74 27.96 -7.74 -7.22
C GLN A 74 26.74 -6.92 -7.65
N PHE A 75 25.51 -7.32 -7.35
CA PHE A 75 24.31 -6.82 -8.03
C PHE A 75 23.08 -6.58 -7.14
N ALA A 76 23.27 -6.35 -5.83
CA ALA A 76 22.19 -5.76 -5.03
C ALA A 76 21.81 -4.38 -5.61
N PRO A 77 20.56 -3.94 -5.50
CA PRO A 77 20.18 -2.62 -5.97
C PRO A 77 21.03 -1.56 -5.26
N THR A 78 21.71 -0.73 -6.05
CA THR A 78 22.60 0.31 -5.52
C THR A 78 21.78 1.44 -4.94
N PHE A 79 22.06 1.81 -3.70
CA PHE A 79 21.45 2.96 -3.05
C PHE A 79 21.87 4.27 -3.74
N ILE A 80 20.88 5.03 -4.22
CA ILE A 80 21.13 6.32 -4.89
C ILE A 80 21.09 7.45 -3.88
N GLY A 81 20.21 7.37 -2.89
CA GLY A 81 20.11 8.37 -1.83
C GLY A 81 18.76 8.38 -1.14
N GLY A 82 18.70 9.09 -0.02
CA GLY A 82 17.46 9.23 0.74
C GLY A 82 17.47 10.49 1.58
N VAL A 83 16.27 10.96 1.93
CA VAL A 83 16.03 12.10 2.82
C VAL A 83 14.96 11.75 3.84
N ASP A 84 14.91 12.49 4.94
CA ASP A 84 13.80 12.38 5.86
C ASP A 84 12.52 12.87 5.19
N GLY A 85 11.44 12.15 5.43
CA GLY A 85 10.09 12.52 5.04
C GLY A 85 9.31 13.14 6.19
N VAL A 86 8.01 13.28 6.00
CA VAL A 86 7.09 13.83 7.00
C VAL A 86 7.15 12.98 8.27
N GLY A 87 7.31 13.64 9.42
CA GLY A 87 7.41 13.02 10.71
C GLY A 87 7.82 14.04 11.75
N LYS A 88 8.19 13.60 12.95
CA LYS A 88 8.48 14.52 14.05
C LYS A 88 9.59 15.51 13.72
N GLY A 89 9.25 16.82 13.79
CA GLY A 89 10.19 17.90 13.53
C GLY A 89 10.57 18.09 12.07
N PHE A 90 9.91 17.40 11.14
CA PHE A 90 10.08 17.64 9.72
C PHE A 90 9.62 19.03 9.33
N SER A 91 10.47 19.81 8.67
CA SER A 91 10.21 21.19 8.29
C SER A 91 10.30 21.38 6.79
N GLY A 92 9.44 22.26 6.27
CA GLY A 92 9.40 22.63 4.86
C GLY A 92 8.87 24.06 4.66
N PRO A 93 8.57 24.45 3.42
CA PRO A 93 8.10 25.80 3.10
C PRO A 93 6.85 26.23 3.88
N ASN A 94 6.04 25.28 4.32
CA ASN A 94 4.75 25.55 4.94
C ASN A 94 4.74 25.34 6.48
N GLY A 95 5.91 25.14 7.08
CA GLY A 95 6.03 25.03 8.54
C GLY A 95 6.74 23.75 9.00
N THR A 96 6.45 23.36 10.24
CA THR A 96 7.04 22.18 10.89
C THR A 96 5.93 21.22 11.31
N PHE A 97 6.10 19.93 10.98
CA PHE A 97 5.17 18.88 11.34
C PHE A 97 5.33 18.46 12.81
N THR A 98 4.23 18.36 13.50
CA THR A 98 4.18 17.90 14.89
C THR A 98 3.50 16.55 14.96
N VAL A 99 4.12 15.59 15.64
CA VAL A 99 3.57 14.24 15.86
C VAL A 99 3.04 14.14 17.29
N ASN A 100 1.75 13.85 17.41
CA ASN A 100 1.07 13.59 18.68
C ASN A 100 0.18 12.33 18.65
N TYR A 101 0.38 11.48 17.65
CA TYR A 101 -0.37 10.23 17.38
C TYR A 101 0.54 9.18 16.75
N ALA A 102 0.03 7.95 16.61
CA ALA A 102 0.61 6.82 15.88
C ALA A 102 -0.52 5.89 15.43
N PRO A 103 -0.35 5.18 14.33
CA PRO A 103 0.84 5.07 13.48
C PRO A 103 0.88 6.14 12.36
N PRO A 104 1.98 6.26 11.58
CA PRO A 104 2.07 7.20 10.47
C PRO A 104 1.39 6.75 9.17
N ASP A 105 1.24 5.47 8.94
CA ASP A 105 0.65 4.88 7.72
C ASP A 105 1.22 5.50 6.43
N THR A 106 2.51 5.29 6.26
CA THR A 106 3.32 6.03 5.28
C THR A 106 3.10 5.52 3.87
N VAL A 107 2.61 6.37 2.98
CA VAL A 107 2.51 6.13 1.54
C VAL A 107 3.26 7.19 0.76
N GLY A 108 3.84 6.80 -0.37
CA GLY A 108 4.46 7.74 -1.28
C GLY A 108 4.49 7.22 -2.70
N ALA A 109 4.41 8.12 -3.64
CA ALA A 109 4.49 7.81 -5.04
C ALA A 109 5.47 8.75 -5.75
N VAL A 110 6.15 8.24 -6.78
CA VAL A 110 7.06 9.00 -7.63
C VAL A 110 6.39 9.32 -8.96
N GLY A 111 6.43 10.60 -9.34
CA GLY A 111 6.00 11.08 -10.64
C GLY A 111 7.17 11.45 -11.54
N ALA A 112 6.89 12.19 -12.62
CA ALA A 112 7.91 12.60 -13.57
C ALA A 112 8.98 13.52 -12.95
N THR A 113 8.58 14.48 -12.13
CA THR A 113 9.47 15.51 -11.55
C THR A 113 9.34 15.67 -10.05
N GLN A 114 8.32 15.07 -9.44
CA GLN A 114 8.00 15.21 -8.03
C GLN A 114 7.88 13.83 -7.38
N TYR A 115 8.04 13.82 -6.06
CA TYR A 115 7.64 12.73 -5.18
C TYR A 115 6.62 13.30 -4.19
N VAL A 116 5.51 12.63 -4.02
CA VAL A 116 4.49 13.01 -3.03
C VAL A 116 4.47 11.96 -1.93
N GLN A 117 4.61 12.41 -0.69
CA GLN A 117 4.47 11.56 0.49
C GLN A 117 3.27 12.01 1.30
N VAL A 118 2.46 11.04 1.70
CA VAL A 118 1.35 11.20 2.63
C VAL A 118 1.62 10.36 3.86
N VAL A 119 1.30 10.90 5.00
CA VAL A 119 1.26 10.19 6.29
C VAL A 119 -0.09 10.45 6.94
N ASN A 120 -0.40 9.72 8.01
CA ASN A 120 -1.54 10.09 8.81
C ASN A 120 -1.43 11.55 9.18
N VAL A 121 -2.40 12.23 8.75
CA VAL A 121 -2.97 13.56 8.74
C VAL A 121 -2.13 14.64 8.09
N GLY A 122 -1.10 14.30 7.32
CA GLY A 122 -0.30 15.29 6.62
C GLY A 122 0.39 14.80 5.36
N PHE A 123 0.82 15.73 4.51
CA PHE A 123 1.58 15.40 3.31
C PHE A 123 2.61 16.47 2.94
N ALA A 124 3.55 16.07 2.10
CA ALA A 124 4.52 16.96 1.50
C ALA A 124 4.84 16.55 0.07
N VAL A 125 5.23 17.53 -0.75
CA VAL A 125 5.69 17.35 -2.12
C VAL A 125 7.17 17.67 -2.18
N PHE A 126 7.93 16.77 -2.80
CA PHE A 126 9.37 16.87 -2.95
C PHE A 126 9.75 17.02 -4.43
N ASN A 127 10.77 17.80 -4.72
CA ASN A 127 11.42 17.74 -6.01
C ASN A 127 12.15 16.39 -6.14
N LYS A 128 11.85 15.63 -7.19
CA LYS A 128 12.39 14.27 -7.37
C LYS A 128 13.92 14.26 -7.50
N ALA A 129 14.49 15.20 -8.25
CA ALA A 129 15.92 15.22 -8.54
C ALA A 129 16.76 15.62 -7.33
N THR A 130 16.34 16.65 -6.60
CA THR A 130 17.06 17.19 -5.44
C THR A 130 16.63 16.58 -4.11
N LYS A 131 15.46 15.94 -4.08
CA LYS A 131 14.77 15.45 -2.87
C LYS A 131 14.44 16.58 -1.87
N SER A 132 14.54 17.85 -2.28
CA SER A 132 14.13 18.99 -1.44
C SER A 132 12.60 19.11 -1.39
N VAL A 133 12.08 19.55 -0.24
CA VAL A 133 10.64 19.83 -0.07
C VAL A 133 10.28 21.08 -0.87
N VAL A 134 9.28 20.99 -1.72
CA VAL A 134 8.77 22.12 -2.52
C VAL A 134 7.41 22.62 -2.05
N TYR A 135 6.67 21.78 -1.29
CA TYR A 135 5.40 22.15 -0.66
C TYR A 135 5.15 21.25 0.55
N GLY A 136 4.58 21.82 1.60
CA GLY A 136 4.30 21.12 2.85
C GLY A 136 5.45 21.27 3.87
N PRO A 137 5.36 20.56 5.02
CA PRO A 137 4.23 19.70 5.40
C PRO A 137 2.96 20.52 5.62
N VAL A 138 1.82 19.96 5.23
CA VAL A 138 0.49 20.54 5.47
C VAL A 138 -0.48 19.43 5.91
N PRO A 139 -1.55 19.77 6.66
CA PRO A 139 -2.63 18.81 6.92
C PRO A 139 -3.21 18.25 5.63
N THR A 140 -3.59 16.98 5.61
CA THR A 140 -4.19 16.35 4.42
C THR A 140 -5.50 17.04 4.06
N SER A 141 -6.25 17.54 5.06
CA SER A 141 -7.46 18.37 4.89
C SER A 141 -7.21 19.68 4.12
N THR A 142 -5.95 20.17 4.02
CA THR A 142 -5.61 21.34 3.18
C THR A 142 -6.02 21.14 1.71
N LEU A 143 -5.93 19.91 1.20
CA LEU A 143 -6.37 19.58 -0.16
C LEU A 143 -7.88 19.79 -0.34
N TRP A 144 -8.65 19.76 0.73
CA TRP A 144 -10.10 19.88 0.75
C TRP A 144 -10.62 21.26 1.20
N SER A 145 -9.73 22.21 1.42
CA SER A 145 -10.13 23.57 1.80
C SER A 145 -11.11 24.17 0.79
N GLY A 146 -12.24 24.70 1.27
CA GLY A 146 -13.32 25.23 0.45
C GLY A 146 -14.24 24.20 -0.19
N PHE A 147 -13.97 22.90 -0.05
CA PHE A 147 -14.81 21.82 -0.60
C PHE A 147 -16.14 21.68 0.15
N GLY A 148 -16.16 22.02 1.43
CA GLY A 148 -17.31 21.86 2.32
C GLY A 148 -17.49 20.42 2.82
N GLY A 149 -18.35 20.30 3.82
CA GLY A 149 -18.68 19.00 4.44
C GLY A 149 -17.49 18.33 5.12
N GLN A 150 -17.62 17.03 5.38
CA GLN A 150 -16.65 16.27 6.16
C GLN A 150 -15.27 16.16 5.50
N CYS A 151 -15.17 16.08 4.17
CA CYS A 151 -13.87 16.07 3.50
C CYS A 151 -13.02 17.31 3.85
N GLN A 152 -13.66 18.46 4.09
CA GLN A 152 -12.97 19.67 4.55
C GLN A 152 -12.70 19.68 6.05
N SER A 153 -13.69 19.28 6.87
CA SER A 153 -13.64 19.43 8.32
C SER A 153 -12.88 18.32 9.04
N ASP A 154 -12.83 17.13 8.43
CA ASP A 154 -12.25 15.96 9.04
C ASP A 154 -10.85 15.70 8.46
N ASN A 155 -9.92 15.33 9.32
CA ASN A 155 -8.56 14.92 8.93
C ASN A 155 -8.27 13.59 9.60
N ASP A 156 -9.04 12.57 9.20
CA ASP A 156 -9.15 11.30 9.92
C ASP A 156 -8.05 10.29 9.58
N GLY A 157 -7.31 10.50 8.49
CA GLY A 157 -6.16 9.66 8.14
C GLY A 157 -6.42 8.66 7.02
N ASP A 158 -5.65 7.59 7.02
CA ASP A 158 -5.61 6.52 6.01
C ASP A 158 -5.51 7.04 4.57
N ALA A 159 -4.77 8.14 4.40
CA ALA A 159 -4.61 8.72 3.08
C ALA A 159 -3.68 7.87 2.20
N VAL A 160 -4.05 7.71 0.93
CA VAL A 160 -3.25 7.01 -0.08
C VAL A 160 -2.94 7.96 -1.22
N VAL A 161 -1.70 7.92 -1.70
CA VAL A 161 -1.27 8.61 -2.92
C VAL A 161 -0.77 7.62 -3.96
N VAL A 162 -1.23 7.76 -5.20
CA VAL A 162 -0.72 7.03 -6.37
C VAL A 162 -0.49 7.98 -7.54
N TYR A 163 0.31 7.58 -8.50
CA TYR A 163 0.60 8.37 -9.71
C TYR A 163 0.12 7.65 -10.96
N ASP A 164 -0.84 8.25 -11.65
CA ASP A 164 -1.30 7.81 -12.97
C ASP A 164 -0.30 8.24 -14.04
N LYS A 165 0.61 7.33 -14.39
CA LYS A 165 1.70 7.58 -15.35
C LYS A 165 1.16 7.86 -16.76
N ALA A 166 0.06 7.19 -17.15
CA ALA A 166 -0.52 7.33 -18.47
C ALA A 166 -1.15 8.70 -18.67
N ALA A 167 -1.75 9.26 -17.64
CA ALA A 167 -2.35 10.58 -17.65
C ALA A 167 -1.42 11.69 -17.14
N ASN A 168 -0.31 11.35 -16.49
CA ASN A 168 0.55 12.26 -15.74
C ASN A 168 -0.25 13.04 -14.69
N ARG A 169 -0.92 12.30 -13.78
CA ARG A 169 -1.76 12.85 -12.72
C ARG A 169 -1.48 12.19 -11.37
N TRP A 170 -1.62 12.98 -10.33
CA TRP A 170 -1.64 12.52 -8.96
C TRP A 170 -3.05 12.19 -8.54
N ILE A 171 -3.22 11.13 -7.77
CA ILE A 171 -4.45 10.80 -7.09
C ILE A 171 -4.14 10.74 -5.61
N ILE A 172 -4.91 11.46 -4.79
CA ILE A 172 -4.89 11.37 -3.34
C ILE A 172 -6.29 11.03 -2.88
N SER A 173 -6.40 10.01 -2.03
CA SER A 173 -7.65 9.67 -1.36
C SER A 173 -7.47 9.65 0.15
N GLN A 174 -8.53 9.95 0.88
CA GLN A 174 -8.62 9.78 2.33
C GLN A 174 -10.07 9.57 2.73
N PHE A 175 -10.32 8.91 3.84
CA PHE A 175 -11.67 8.88 4.39
C PHE A 175 -11.98 10.12 5.23
N ALA A 176 -13.27 10.43 5.38
CA ALA A 176 -13.82 11.36 6.34
C ALA A 176 -14.94 10.64 7.10
N VAL A 177 -14.67 10.29 8.35
CA VAL A 177 -15.45 9.30 9.12
C VAL A 177 -15.77 9.79 10.54
N GLY A 178 -15.62 11.09 10.77
CA GLY A 178 -15.97 11.71 12.04
C GLY A 178 -17.46 11.62 12.38
N THR A 179 -18.32 11.61 11.37
CA THR A 179 -19.77 11.44 11.50
C THR A 179 -20.34 10.67 10.31
N THR A 180 -21.54 10.09 10.45
CA THR A 180 -22.26 9.49 9.31
C THR A 180 -23.01 10.55 8.51
N PRO A 181 -23.14 10.42 7.17
CA PRO A 181 -22.62 9.32 6.37
C PRO A 181 -21.09 9.38 6.23
N TYR A 182 -20.41 8.25 6.37
CA TYR A 182 -18.98 8.15 6.12
C TYR A 182 -18.67 8.41 4.65
N LEU A 183 -17.58 9.13 4.39
CA LEU A 183 -17.19 9.52 3.03
C LEU A 183 -15.79 9.00 2.70
N GLN A 184 -15.58 8.71 1.41
CA GLN A 184 -14.26 8.64 0.80
C GLN A 184 -14.07 9.87 -0.08
N CYS A 185 -13.03 10.63 0.21
CA CYS A 185 -12.66 11.85 -0.48
C CYS A 185 -11.54 11.51 -1.48
N VAL A 186 -11.74 11.78 -2.77
CA VAL A 186 -10.79 11.45 -3.84
C VAL A 186 -10.48 12.69 -4.65
N ALA A 187 -9.20 13.02 -4.80
CA ALA A 187 -8.74 14.15 -5.59
C ALA A 187 -7.80 13.68 -6.71
N VAL A 188 -7.98 14.25 -7.92
CA VAL A 188 -7.15 14.00 -9.10
C VAL A 188 -6.52 15.32 -9.53
N SER A 189 -5.19 15.39 -9.64
CA SER A 189 -4.52 16.63 -10.07
C SER A 189 -4.83 16.96 -11.53
N GLN A 190 -4.89 18.25 -11.84
CA GLN A 190 -5.16 18.71 -13.21
C GLN A 190 -3.96 18.57 -14.13
N THR A 191 -2.76 18.50 -13.56
CA THR A 191 -1.47 18.36 -14.26
C THR A 191 -0.55 17.41 -13.51
N SER A 192 0.66 17.21 -14.01
CA SER A 192 1.72 16.47 -13.32
C SER A 192 2.31 17.19 -12.10
N ASP A 193 1.88 18.43 -11.85
CA ASP A 193 2.31 19.24 -10.68
C ASP A 193 1.31 19.04 -9.53
N ALA A 194 1.73 18.34 -8.49
CA ALA A 194 0.93 18.08 -7.31
C ALA A 194 0.55 19.33 -6.50
N THR A 195 1.24 20.45 -6.73
CA THR A 195 0.99 21.71 -6.04
C THR A 195 0.04 22.65 -6.82
N GLY A 196 -0.39 22.22 -8.00
CA GLY A 196 -1.34 22.92 -8.88
C GLY A 196 -2.80 22.72 -8.53
N GLY A 197 -3.66 22.69 -9.55
CA GLY A 197 -5.08 22.48 -9.40
C GLY A 197 -5.49 21.01 -9.28
N TRP A 198 -6.66 20.79 -8.68
CA TRP A 198 -7.21 19.46 -8.42
C TRP A 198 -8.70 19.40 -8.75
N TYR A 199 -9.16 18.29 -9.31
CA TYR A 199 -10.55 17.86 -9.35
C TYR A 199 -10.83 17.04 -8.10
N ARG A 200 -11.87 17.39 -7.32
CA ARG A 200 -12.16 16.79 -6.03
C ARG A 200 -13.55 16.17 -6.01
N TYR A 201 -13.66 15.02 -5.34
CA TYR A 201 -14.88 14.22 -5.28
C TYR A 201 -15.07 13.64 -3.90
N SER A 202 -16.31 13.46 -3.48
CA SER A 202 -16.65 12.65 -2.32
C SER A 202 -17.68 11.59 -2.66
N PHE A 203 -17.48 10.38 -2.12
CA PHE A 203 -18.36 9.24 -2.29
C PHE A 203 -18.86 8.77 -0.93
N SER A 204 -20.17 8.44 -0.82
CA SER A 204 -20.77 8.03 0.45
C SER A 204 -20.76 6.51 0.63
N TYR A 205 -20.40 6.09 1.84
CA TYR A 205 -20.45 4.70 2.33
C TYR A 205 -21.51 4.52 3.42
N GLY A 206 -22.37 5.52 3.62
CA GLY A 206 -23.47 5.49 4.58
C GLY A 206 -22.98 5.38 6.03
N SER A 207 -23.47 4.38 6.75
CA SER A 207 -23.08 4.12 8.14
C SER A 207 -22.13 2.93 8.31
N VAL A 208 -21.60 2.38 7.20
CA VAL A 208 -20.64 1.27 7.24
C VAL A 208 -19.24 1.84 7.08
N PHE A 209 -18.38 1.66 8.07
CA PHE A 209 -17.06 2.28 8.13
C PHE A 209 -16.11 1.66 7.09
N PRO A 210 -15.56 2.46 6.15
CA PRO A 210 -14.67 2.01 5.08
C PRO A 210 -13.20 2.11 5.52
N ASP A 211 -12.74 1.17 6.34
CA ASP A 211 -11.39 1.13 6.88
C ASP A 211 -10.35 0.66 5.87
N TYR A 212 -9.09 1.08 6.04
CA TYR A 212 -7.96 0.60 5.28
C TYR A 212 -8.10 0.80 3.76
N PRO A 213 -8.37 2.02 3.25
CA PRO A 213 -8.47 2.27 1.81
C PRO A 213 -7.17 1.93 1.09
N LYS A 214 -7.25 1.24 -0.05
CA LYS A 214 -6.08 0.95 -0.90
C LYS A 214 -6.41 1.25 -2.36
N MET A 215 -5.80 2.34 -2.84
CA MET A 215 -6.00 2.88 -4.20
C MET A 215 -5.02 2.28 -5.20
N ALA A 216 -5.48 2.07 -6.43
CA ALA A 216 -4.68 1.63 -7.57
C ALA A 216 -5.11 2.30 -8.87
N VAL A 217 -4.16 2.44 -9.78
CA VAL A 217 -4.38 3.01 -11.11
C VAL A 217 -4.50 1.90 -12.15
N TRP A 218 -5.55 1.98 -12.97
CA TRP A 218 -5.76 1.09 -14.10
C TRP A 218 -6.26 1.87 -15.32
N PRO A 219 -6.16 1.37 -16.55
CA PRO A 219 -6.54 2.14 -17.73
C PRO A 219 -7.99 2.61 -17.75
N ASP A 220 -8.92 1.82 -17.22
CA ASP A 220 -10.37 2.05 -17.27
C ASP A 220 -10.96 2.68 -16.00
N ALA A 221 -10.25 2.61 -14.87
CA ALA A 221 -10.72 3.12 -13.58
C ALA A 221 -9.59 3.43 -12.60
N TYR A 222 -9.87 4.20 -11.57
CA TYR A 222 -9.15 4.13 -10.31
C TYR A 222 -9.87 3.11 -9.43
N TYR A 223 -9.15 2.08 -8.98
CA TYR A 223 -9.72 1.03 -8.14
C TYR A 223 -9.35 1.27 -6.69
N GLU A 224 -10.30 1.11 -5.79
CA GLU A 224 -10.06 1.24 -4.36
C GLU A 224 -10.79 0.14 -3.59
N THR A 225 -10.14 -0.39 -2.58
CA THR A 225 -10.68 -1.45 -1.73
C THR A 225 -10.70 -1.02 -0.28
N PHE A 226 -11.65 -1.55 0.48
CA PHE A 226 -11.87 -1.22 1.88
C PHE A 226 -12.17 -2.48 2.69
N ASN A 227 -11.83 -2.47 3.97
CA ASN A 227 -12.37 -3.35 4.97
C ASN A 227 -13.60 -2.67 5.57
N MET A 228 -14.79 -3.26 5.41
CA MET A 228 -16.04 -2.65 5.86
C MET A 228 -16.40 -3.12 7.27
N PHE A 229 -16.79 -2.17 8.13
CA PHE A 229 -17.21 -2.47 9.48
C PHE A 229 -18.60 -1.87 9.79
N THR A 230 -19.49 -2.70 10.31
CA THR A 230 -20.77 -2.27 10.90
C THR A 230 -20.60 -2.18 12.41
N GLY A 231 -20.46 -0.96 12.92
CA GLY A 231 -19.91 -0.76 14.27
C GLY A 231 -18.49 -1.36 14.33
N ASN A 232 -18.26 -2.25 15.29
CA ASN A 232 -16.97 -2.95 15.44
C ASN A 232 -16.93 -4.33 14.75
N THR A 233 -17.98 -4.68 13.98
CA THR A 233 -18.05 -5.99 13.34
C THR A 233 -17.59 -5.92 11.89
N PHE A 234 -16.59 -6.72 11.54
CA PHE A 234 -16.11 -6.85 10.17
C PHE A 234 -17.19 -7.42 9.25
N SER A 235 -17.49 -6.72 8.17
CA SER A 235 -18.57 -7.04 7.21
C SER A 235 -18.04 -7.55 5.87
N GLY A 236 -16.72 -7.65 5.69
CA GLY A 236 -16.09 -8.06 4.43
C GLY A 236 -15.43 -6.89 3.70
N SER A 237 -14.71 -7.19 2.62
CA SER A 237 -14.10 -6.13 1.80
C SER A 237 -15.09 -5.58 0.78
N LYS A 238 -15.06 -4.27 0.57
CA LYS A 238 -15.74 -3.58 -0.54
C LYS A 238 -14.71 -3.21 -1.60
N LEU A 239 -15.01 -3.53 -2.85
CA LEU A 239 -14.14 -3.33 -4.01
C LEU A 239 -14.83 -2.33 -4.92
N CYS A 240 -14.22 -1.19 -5.19
CA CYS A 240 -14.81 -0.09 -5.96
C CYS A 240 -13.95 0.28 -7.17
N ALA A 241 -14.60 0.67 -8.26
CA ALA A 241 -14.03 1.31 -9.43
C ALA A 241 -14.61 2.71 -9.55
N TYR A 242 -13.76 3.74 -9.65
CA TYR A 242 -14.14 5.13 -9.90
C TYR A 242 -13.92 5.47 -11.37
N ASN A 243 -14.85 6.24 -11.96
CA ASN A 243 -14.79 6.62 -13.37
C ASN A 243 -13.61 7.55 -13.66
N ARG A 244 -12.44 6.94 -13.98
CA ARG A 244 -11.18 7.65 -14.26
C ARG A 244 -11.32 8.69 -15.36
N SER A 245 -12.02 8.39 -16.46
CA SER A 245 -12.16 9.32 -17.59
C SER A 245 -12.94 10.58 -17.21
N ALA A 246 -13.97 10.45 -16.39
CA ALA A 246 -14.71 11.59 -15.83
C ALA A 246 -13.84 12.39 -14.85
N MET A 247 -13.15 11.71 -13.93
CA MET A 247 -12.33 12.35 -12.92
C MET A 247 -11.12 13.10 -13.50
N LEU A 248 -10.55 12.64 -14.61
CA LEU A 248 -9.46 13.31 -15.31
C LEU A 248 -9.86 14.65 -15.95
N THR A 249 -11.14 14.89 -16.15
CA THR A 249 -11.68 16.10 -16.76
C THR A 249 -12.50 16.98 -15.81
N GLY A 250 -12.65 16.55 -14.55
CA GLY A 250 -13.50 17.24 -13.57
C GLY A 250 -15.00 17.07 -13.83
N ALA A 251 -15.40 16.13 -14.69
CA ALA A 251 -16.78 15.82 -14.96
C ALA A 251 -17.42 15.02 -13.82
N ALA A 252 -18.76 14.96 -13.80
CA ALA A 252 -19.50 14.16 -12.82
C ALA A 252 -19.07 12.70 -12.87
N ALA A 253 -18.59 12.19 -11.73
CA ALA A 253 -18.03 10.85 -11.64
C ALA A 253 -18.95 9.90 -10.87
N THR A 254 -18.93 8.64 -11.28
CA THR A 254 -19.63 7.53 -10.62
C THR A 254 -18.63 6.53 -10.09
N GLN A 255 -19.06 5.73 -9.11
CA GLN A 255 -18.38 4.51 -8.68
C GLN A 255 -19.27 3.29 -8.96
N GLN A 256 -18.62 2.14 -9.16
CA GLN A 256 -19.26 0.83 -9.24
C GLN A 256 -18.54 -0.11 -8.28
N CYS A 257 -19.28 -0.71 -7.35
CA CYS A 257 -18.69 -1.45 -6.24
C CYS A 257 -19.30 -2.85 -6.08
N PHE A 258 -18.49 -3.77 -5.55
CA PHE A 258 -18.93 -5.08 -5.07
C PHE A 258 -18.59 -5.24 -3.59
N GLN A 259 -19.51 -5.84 -2.83
CA GLN A 259 -19.29 -6.22 -1.44
C GLN A 259 -18.98 -7.72 -1.37
N LEU A 260 -17.82 -8.06 -0.82
CA LEU A 260 -17.48 -9.46 -0.48
C LEU A 260 -18.04 -9.84 0.89
N SER A 261 -18.16 -11.14 1.14
CA SER A 261 -18.54 -11.63 2.47
C SER A 261 -17.43 -11.39 3.51
N SER A 262 -17.78 -11.48 4.79
CA SER A 262 -16.83 -11.37 5.91
C SER A 262 -15.76 -12.47 5.95
N SER A 263 -15.77 -13.42 5.02
CA SER A 263 -14.67 -14.38 4.84
C SER A 263 -13.45 -13.80 4.12
N PHE A 264 -13.56 -12.59 3.56
CA PHE A 264 -12.51 -11.98 2.75
C PHE A 264 -12.24 -10.55 3.21
N GLY A 265 -11.04 -10.35 3.76
CA GLY A 265 -10.52 -9.06 4.21
C GLY A 265 -9.16 -8.77 3.61
N GLY A 266 -8.68 -7.51 3.72
CA GLY A 266 -7.36 -7.10 3.28
C GLY A 266 -7.10 -7.30 1.78
N VAL A 267 -8.11 -7.10 0.95
CA VAL A 267 -8.00 -7.25 -0.51
C VAL A 267 -7.25 -6.06 -1.08
N LEU A 268 -6.26 -6.30 -1.95
CA LEU A 268 -5.51 -5.27 -2.67
C LEU A 268 -5.91 -5.24 -4.15
N PRO A 269 -6.16 -4.07 -4.74
CA PRO A 269 -6.32 -3.90 -6.17
C PRO A 269 -4.96 -3.87 -6.87
N SER A 270 -4.87 -4.37 -8.10
CA SER A 270 -3.65 -4.31 -8.89
C SER A 270 -3.37 -2.90 -9.40
N ASP A 271 -2.17 -2.40 -9.11
CA ASP A 271 -1.69 -1.07 -9.48
C ASP A 271 -0.66 -1.17 -10.60
N LEU A 272 -0.91 -0.46 -11.70
CA LEU A 272 -0.13 -0.56 -12.94
C LEU A 272 1.25 0.09 -12.78
N ASP A 273 2.31 -0.68 -12.98
CA ASP A 273 3.67 -0.22 -13.18
C ASP A 273 4.11 -0.33 -14.65
N GLY A 274 5.10 0.50 -15.02
CA GLY A 274 5.64 0.55 -16.37
C GLY A 274 4.76 1.33 -17.36
N SER A 275 5.26 1.44 -18.59
CA SER A 275 4.61 2.15 -19.69
C SER A 275 3.74 1.26 -20.57
N THR A 276 3.89 -0.06 -20.46
CA THR A 276 3.11 -1.04 -21.24
C THR A 276 1.77 -1.28 -20.57
N ALA A 277 0.69 -0.85 -21.21
CA ALA A 277 -0.65 -1.09 -20.72
C ALA A 277 -0.96 -2.60 -20.63
N PRO A 278 -1.86 -3.03 -19.74
CA PRO A 278 -2.39 -4.39 -19.80
C PRO A 278 -3.11 -4.62 -21.15
N PRO A 279 -3.27 -5.87 -21.60
CA PRO A 279 -4.03 -6.16 -22.81
C PRO A 279 -5.41 -5.48 -22.77
N ALA A 280 -5.90 -5.04 -23.94
CA ALA A 280 -7.18 -4.35 -24.03
C ALA A 280 -8.31 -5.18 -23.39
N GLY A 281 -9.15 -4.53 -22.57
CA GLY A 281 -10.23 -5.19 -21.84
C GLY A 281 -9.78 -6.05 -20.64
N SER A 282 -8.51 -5.98 -20.25
CA SER A 282 -8.05 -6.68 -19.03
C SER A 282 -8.77 -6.14 -17.80
N PRO A 283 -9.36 -7.01 -16.96
CA PRO A 283 -9.92 -6.61 -15.68
C PRO A 283 -8.82 -6.14 -14.72
N ASN A 284 -9.18 -5.41 -13.69
CA ASN A 284 -8.29 -5.24 -12.54
C ASN A 284 -8.25 -6.54 -11.72
N PHE A 285 -7.08 -6.88 -11.20
CA PHE A 285 -6.88 -8.08 -10.39
C PHE A 285 -6.90 -7.70 -8.92
N MET A 286 -7.74 -8.38 -8.16
CA MET A 286 -7.92 -8.18 -6.73
C MET A 286 -7.38 -9.38 -5.99
N VAL A 287 -6.50 -9.20 -5.01
CA VAL A 287 -5.85 -10.33 -4.33
C VAL A 287 -5.90 -10.15 -2.81
N ASN A 288 -6.21 -11.23 -2.09
CA ASN A 288 -5.93 -11.38 -0.67
C ASN A 288 -5.35 -12.77 -0.39
N PHE A 289 -4.98 -13.06 0.84
CA PHE A 289 -4.55 -14.40 1.23
C PHE A 289 -5.63 -15.15 2.03
N GLY A 290 -5.54 -16.48 2.02
CA GLY A 290 -6.26 -17.41 2.89
C GLY A 290 -5.31 -18.47 3.42
N THR A 291 -5.82 -19.52 4.03
CA THR A 291 -4.98 -20.62 4.54
C THR A 291 -4.17 -21.25 3.41
N ASN A 292 -2.85 -21.06 3.40
CA ASN A 292 -1.91 -21.59 2.41
C ASN A 292 -2.32 -21.33 0.94
N ARG A 293 -2.93 -20.18 0.69
CA ARG A 293 -3.37 -19.78 -0.65
C ARG A 293 -3.44 -18.28 -0.81
N LEU A 294 -3.42 -17.82 -2.05
CA LEU A 294 -3.90 -16.52 -2.46
C LEU A 294 -5.24 -16.68 -3.16
N ASN A 295 -6.15 -15.76 -2.93
CA ASN A 295 -7.44 -15.69 -3.62
C ASN A 295 -7.37 -14.52 -4.60
N LEU A 296 -7.68 -14.78 -5.88
CA LEU A 296 -7.61 -13.80 -6.96
C LEU A 296 -8.97 -13.63 -7.61
N TRP A 297 -9.46 -12.40 -7.63
CA TRP A 297 -10.67 -11.98 -8.38
C TRP A 297 -10.26 -11.15 -9.58
N LYS A 298 -11.16 -11.10 -10.57
CA LYS A 298 -11.07 -10.25 -11.76
C LYS A 298 -12.26 -9.30 -11.76
N PHE A 299 -11.99 -8.01 -11.63
CA PHE A 299 -13.00 -6.95 -11.63
C PHE A 299 -13.00 -6.27 -13.00
N HIS A 300 -14.04 -6.51 -13.78
CA HIS A 300 -14.31 -5.84 -15.05
C HIS A 300 -15.37 -4.77 -14.85
N VAL A 301 -15.08 -3.52 -15.22
CA VAL A 301 -16.03 -2.41 -15.16
C VAL A 301 -16.52 -2.03 -16.56
N ASP A 302 -17.83 -1.88 -16.72
CA ASP A 302 -18.46 -1.34 -17.93
C ASP A 302 -19.16 -0.03 -17.56
N TRP A 303 -18.59 1.09 -18.01
CA TRP A 303 -19.13 2.42 -17.72
C TRP A 303 -20.35 2.77 -18.57
N ALA A 304 -20.49 2.19 -19.76
CA ALA A 304 -21.62 2.41 -20.66
C ALA A 304 -22.86 1.61 -20.24
N THR A 305 -22.63 0.39 -19.78
CA THR A 305 -23.70 -0.52 -19.36
C THR A 305 -23.32 -1.16 -18.02
N PRO A 306 -23.57 -0.49 -16.89
CA PRO A 306 -23.18 -0.97 -15.57
C PRO A 306 -23.70 -2.38 -15.20
N ALA A 307 -24.74 -2.84 -15.87
CA ALA A 307 -25.24 -4.21 -15.72
C ALA A 307 -24.26 -5.29 -16.21
N ASN A 308 -23.28 -4.93 -17.06
CA ASN A 308 -22.21 -5.81 -17.54
C ASN A 308 -20.99 -5.79 -16.63
N THR A 309 -20.91 -4.86 -15.68
CA THR A 309 -19.85 -4.82 -14.68
C THR A 309 -19.88 -6.09 -13.85
N SER A 310 -18.73 -6.74 -13.71
CA SER A 310 -18.66 -8.06 -13.11
C SER A 310 -17.42 -8.26 -12.23
N LEU A 311 -17.58 -9.07 -11.20
CA LEU A 311 -16.51 -9.57 -10.35
C LEU A 311 -16.53 -11.10 -10.41
N SER A 312 -15.51 -11.70 -11.01
CA SER A 312 -15.39 -13.16 -11.12
C SER A 312 -14.29 -13.68 -10.19
N GLY A 313 -14.48 -14.89 -9.68
CA GLY A 313 -13.55 -15.51 -8.73
C GLY A 313 -14.19 -15.78 -7.35
N PRO A 314 -13.37 -16.09 -6.31
CA PRO A 314 -11.92 -16.11 -6.41
C PRO A 314 -11.36 -17.38 -7.08
N THR A 315 -10.30 -17.21 -7.86
CA THR A 315 -9.41 -18.31 -8.22
C THR A 315 -8.44 -18.54 -7.07
N ASN A 316 -8.42 -19.75 -6.51
CA ASN A 316 -7.55 -20.11 -5.41
C ASN A 316 -6.19 -20.58 -5.94
N LEU A 317 -5.13 -19.89 -5.56
CA LEU A 317 -3.75 -20.21 -5.91
C LEU A 317 -3.06 -20.79 -4.69
N ALA A 318 -2.77 -22.09 -4.72
CA ALA A 318 -2.04 -22.74 -3.63
C ALA A 318 -0.62 -22.16 -3.50
N VAL A 319 -0.21 -21.85 -2.27
CA VAL A 319 1.12 -21.37 -1.93
C VAL A 319 1.75 -22.25 -0.85
N ALA A 320 3.06 -22.17 -0.69
CA ALA A 320 3.76 -22.83 0.40
C ALA A 320 3.17 -22.40 1.75
N SER A 321 3.13 -23.32 2.69
CA SER A 321 2.55 -23.10 4.02
C SER A 321 3.16 -21.89 4.72
N PHE A 322 2.33 -21.13 5.43
CA PHE A 322 2.74 -20.00 6.26
C PHE A 322 1.77 -19.78 7.43
N THR A 323 2.28 -19.13 8.46
CA THR A 323 1.47 -18.62 9.57
C THR A 323 1.63 -17.10 9.60
N PRO A 324 0.54 -16.31 9.69
CA PRO A 324 0.63 -14.87 9.86
C PRO A 324 1.51 -14.50 11.07
N ALA A 325 2.33 -13.46 10.92
CA ALA A 325 3.22 -13.02 11.98
C ALA A 325 2.43 -12.62 13.23
N CYS A 326 3.00 -12.88 14.41
CA CYS A 326 2.45 -12.47 15.71
C CYS A 326 0.98 -12.87 15.97
N GLY A 327 0.40 -13.78 15.16
CA GLY A 327 -1.04 -14.04 15.20
C GLY A 327 -1.89 -12.81 14.89
N GLY A 328 -1.39 -11.90 14.04
CA GLY A 328 -2.03 -10.63 13.71
C GLY A 328 -1.98 -9.59 14.83
N SER A 329 -1.01 -9.68 15.74
CA SER A 329 -0.88 -8.80 16.90
C SER A 329 0.56 -8.28 17.06
N ASN A 330 0.89 -7.79 18.26
CA ASN A 330 2.20 -7.26 18.60
C ASN A 330 3.16 -8.36 19.10
N CYS A 331 4.28 -8.54 18.45
CA CYS A 331 5.35 -9.43 18.95
C CYS A 331 6.75 -8.94 18.58
N VAL A 332 6.86 -7.90 17.76
CA VAL A 332 8.17 -7.42 17.29
C VAL A 332 8.92 -6.71 18.41
N PRO A 333 10.10 -7.22 18.85
CA PRO A 333 10.88 -6.61 19.91
C PRO A 333 11.62 -5.37 19.42
N GLN A 334 11.96 -4.51 20.38
CA GLN A 334 12.77 -3.32 20.17
C GLN A 334 13.91 -3.28 21.20
N SER A 335 15.03 -2.66 20.86
CA SER A 335 16.13 -2.46 21.80
C SER A 335 15.72 -1.55 22.96
N GLY A 336 16.16 -1.87 24.17
CA GLY A 336 16.01 -1.01 25.36
C GLY A 336 14.60 -0.89 25.92
N THR A 337 13.63 -1.69 25.46
CA THR A 337 12.26 -1.72 26.00
C THR A 337 11.64 -3.11 25.89
N ASN A 338 10.68 -3.39 26.77
CA ASN A 338 9.86 -4.61 26.69
C ASN A 338 8.60 -4.41 25.83
N GLN A 339 8.33 -3.20 25.36
CA GLN A 339 7.19 -2.90 24.51
C GLN A 339 7.40 -3.50 23.12
N LYS A 340 6.41 -4.22 22.63
CA LYS A 340 6.43 -4.88 21.31
C LYS A 340 5.68 -4.04 20.30
N LEU A 341 6.09 -4.13 19.02
CA LEU A 341 5.39 -3.51 17.92
C LEU A 341 4.45 -4.49 17.23
N ASP A 342 3.38 -3.97 16.68
CA ASP A 342 2.43 -4.69 15.86
C ASP A 342 3.06 -5.06 14.50
N SER A 343 2.64 -6.18 13.96
CA SER A 343 3.09 -6.68 12.65
C SER A 343 2.05 -6.48 11.55
N LEU A 344 0.81 -6.17 11.89
CA LEU A 344 -0.37 -6.09 11.00
C LEU A 344 -0.40 -7.23 9.97
N ALA A 345 -0.20 -8.47 10.43
CA ALA A 345 0.00 -9.63 9.57
C ALA A 345 -1.30 -10.33 9.16
N ASP A 346 -2.45 -9.74 9.41
CA ASP A 346 -3.77 -10.26 9.04
C ASP A 346 -4.13 -10.01 7.56
N ARG A 347 -3.26 -9.33 6.81
CA ARG A 347 -3.49 -8.87 5.43
C ARG A 347 -2.24 -8.88 4.56
N LEU A 348 -2.44 -8.79 3.22
CA LEU A 348 -1.35 -8.48 2.29
C LEU A 348 -0.94 -7.01 2.46
N MET A 349 0.36 -6.73 2.26
CA MET A 349 0.91 -5.39 2.35
C MET A 349 0.81 -4.64 1.02
N PHE A 350 0.48 -3.36 1.10
CA PHE A 350 0.43 -2.42 -0.03
C PHE A 350 1.80 -2.32 -0.73
N ARG A 351 1.89 -2.39 -2.04
CA ARG A 351 0.87 -2.44 -3.09
C ARG A 351 0.91 -3.81 -3.79
N LEU A 352 -0.16 -4.19 -4.44
CA LEU A 352 -0.17 -5.28 -5.42
C LEU A 352 0.31 -4.70 -6.76
N ALA A 353 1.61 -4.75 -7.02
CA ALA A 353 2.18 -4.15 -8.20
C ALA A 353 2.02 -5.05 -9.43
N TYR A 354 1.37 -4.53 -10.46
CA TYR A 354 1.19 -5.21 -11.74
C TYR A 354 2.12 -4.64 -12.81
N ARG A 355 2.67 -5.53 -13.63
CA ARG A 355 3.46 -5.14 -14.80
C ARG A 355 3.17 -6.05 -16.00
N ASN A 356 3.05 -5.42 -17.17
CA ASN A 356 2.99 -6.12 -18.45
C ASN A 356 4.37 -6.04 -19.13
N PHE A 357 5.03 -7.21 -19.27
CA PHE A 357 6.33 -7.34 -19.93
C PHE A 357 6.21 -7.64 -21.43
N GLY A 358 5.00 -7.58 -22.00
CA GLY A 358 4.73 -7.93 -23.39
C GLY A 358 4.59 -9.45 -23.61
N THR A 359 5.56 -10.23 -23.20
CA THR A 359 5.55 -11.70 -23.30
C THR A 359 4.82 -12.39 -22.15
N TYR A 360 4.72 -11.75 -21.02
CA TYR A 360 3.97 -12.19 -19.84
C TYR A 360 3.52 -11.02 -18.98
N GLN A 361 2.58 -11.26 -18.09
CA GLN A 361 2.10 -10.33 -17.09
C GLN A 361 2.45 -10.85 -15.70
N SER A 362 2.83 -9.94 -14.80
CA SER A 362 3.24 -10.26 -13.43
C SER A 362 2.48 -9.41 -12.42
N LEU A 363 2.16 -10.02 -11.28
CA LEU A 363 1.74 -9.34 -10.07
C LEU A 363 2.73 -9.70 -8.98
N VAL A 364 3.23 -8.71 -8.24
CA VAL A 364 4.10 -8.94 -7.08
C VAL A 364 3.46 -8.38 -5.82
N VAL A 365 3.55 -9.12 -4.72
CA VAL A 365 2.94 -8.75 -3.44
C VAL A 365 3.67 -9.43 -2.30
N ASN A 366 3.53 -8.91 -1.09
CA ASN A 366 4.16 -9.44 0.11
C ASN A 366 3.26 -9.36 1.34
N HIS A 367 3.63 -10.08 2.40
CA HIS A 367 3.05 -9.95 3.74
C HIS A 367 4.01 -10.47 4.82
N SER A 368 3.70 -10.18 6.07
CA SER A 368 4.50 -10.59 7.22
C SER A 368 4.10 -11.99 7.70
N VAL A 369 5.08 -12.89 7.89
CA VAL A 369 4.83 -14.26 8.35
C VAL A 369 5.69 -14.62 9.55
N LYS A 370 5.22 -15.58 10.35
CA LYS A 370 5.96 -16.18 11.43
C LYS A 370 7.05 -17.12 10.87
N VAL A 371 8.26 -16.98 11.38
CA VAL A 371 9.39 -17.88 11.11
C VAL A 371 9.85 -18.52 12.42
N GLY A 372 10.42 -19.70 12.32
CA GLY A 372 10.85 -20.48 13.48
C GLY A 372 9.76 -21.42 14.02
N THR A 373 10.14 -22.33 14.89
CA THR A 373 9.23 -23.30 15.51
C THR A 373 8.54 -22.68 16.73
N ALA A 374 7.34 -23.15 17.04
CA ALA A 374 6.46 -22.58 18.08
C ALA A 374 7.07 -22.51 19.51
N HIS A 375 8.17 -23.21 19.78
CA HIS A 375 8.77 -23.32 21.12
C HIS A 375 10.12 -22.60 21.25
N ASN A 376 10.78 -22.20 20.14
CA ASN A 376 12.10 -21.59 20.15
C ASN A 376 12.08 -20.24 19.44
N ASN A 377 11.81 -19.16 20.18
CA ASN A 377 11.89 -17.75 19.73
C ASN A 377 11.35 -17.52 18.32
N PRO A 378 10.02 -17.48 18.15
CA PRO A 378 9.46 -17.13 16.85
C PRO A 378 9.87 -15.70 16.48
N TYR A 379 10.36 -15.52 15.28
CA TYR A 379 10.63 -14.20 14.68
C TYR A 379 9.79 -14.04 13.42
N THR A 380 9.92 -12.93 12.73
CA THR A 380 9.10 -12.63 11.55
C THR A 380 9.95 -12.48 10.31
N GLY A 381 9.42 -12.89 9.17
CA GLY A 381 10.02 -12.69 7.86
C GLY A 381 9.02 -12.09 6.88
N VAL A 382 9.51 -11.57 5.78
CA VAL A 382 8.66 -11.04 4.71
C VAL A 382 8.47 -12.10 3.63
N ARG A 383 7.27 -12.63 3.53
CA ARG A 383 6.85 -13.54 2.46
C ARG A 383 6.46 -12.72 1.24
N TRP A 384 7.01 -13.07 0.09
CA TRP A 384 6.70 -12.42 -1.18
C TRP A 384 6.32 -13.44 -2.24
N TYR A 385 5.57 -12.96 -3.24
CA TYR A 385 5.06 -13.76 -4.36
C TYR A 385 5.21 -13.01 -5.66
N GLU A 386 5.48 -13.74 -6.74
CA GLU A 386 5.23 -13.33 -8.11
C GLU A 386 4.16 -14.26 -8.71
N LEU A 387 3.05 -13.67 -9.11
CA LEU A 387 2.00 -14.35 -9.86
C LEU A 387 2.15 -14.00 -11.32
N ARG A 388 2.03 -14.98 -12.20
CA ARG A 388 2.06 -14.78 -13.66
C ARG A 388 0.74 -15.14 -14.32
N ASN A 389 0.52 -14.58 -15.51
CA ASN A 389 -0.65 -14.79 -16.36
C ASN A 389 -1.99 -14.50 -15.66
N PRO A 390 -2.15 -13.40 -14.91
CA PRO A 390 -3.37 -13.14 -14.15
C PRO A 390 -4.60 -13.01 -15.06
N ASN A 391 -4.41 -12.58 -16.30
CA ASN A 391 -5.49 -12.44 -17.29
C ASN A 391 -5.99 -13.79 -17.83
N GLY A 392 -5.10 -14.76 -17.97
CA GLY A 392 -5.40 -16.13 -18.36
C GLY A 392 -5.63 -17.05 -17.15
N ILE A 393 -4.84 -18.12 -17.09
CA ILE A 393 -4.76 -19.03 -15.93
C ILE A 393 -3.65 -18.54 -15.03
N PRO A 394 -3.96 -17.91 -13.89
CA PRO A 394 -2.95 -17.36 -12.99
C PRO A 394 -2.16 -18.50 -12.31
N THR A 395 -0.86 -18.28 -12.15
CA THR A 395 0.05 -19.22 -11.49
C THR A 395 0.93 -18.50 -10.48
N VAL A 396 1.30 -19.18 -9.40
CA VAL A 396 2.39 -18.76 -8.52
C VAL A 396 3.69 -19.13 -9.21
N PHE A 397 4.36 -18.15 -9.82
CA PHE A 397 5.60 -18.38 -10.56
C PHE A 397 6.78 -18.57 -9.62
N GLN A 398 6.83 -17.75 -8.56
CA GLN A 398 7.82 -17.87 -7.50
C GLN A 398 7.31 -17.28 -6.19
N GLN A 399 7.89 -17.75 -5.08
CA GLN A 399 7.57 -17.30 -3.73
C GLN A 399 8.73 -17.61 -2.78
N SER A 400 8.93 -16.77 -1.79
CA SER A 400 9.89 -17.05 -0.73
C SER A 400 9.58 -16.22 0.52
N THR A 401 10.09 -16.64 1.66
CA THR A 401 10.11 -15.84 2.90
C THR A 401 11.53 -15.40 3.18
N PHE A 402 11.79 -14.11 3.02
CA PHE A 402 13.12 -13.57 3.32
C PHE A 402 13.29 -13.34 4.82
N SER A 403 14.19 -14.09 5.43
CA SER A 403 14.52 -14.03 6.85
C SER A 403 15.92 -14.64 7.09
N PRO A 404 17.00 -13.94 6.69
CA PRO A 404 18.35 -14.50 6.68
C PRO A 404 18.95 -14.71 8.08
N ASP A 405 18.43 -14.02 9.07
CA ASP A 405 18.81 -14.14 10.48
C ASP A 405 17.59 -14.13 11.41
N THR A 406 17.79 -14.06 12.70
CA THR A 406 16.72 -14.05 13.72
C THR A 406 16.14 -12.68 14.03
N SER A 407 16.50 -11.64 13.28
CA SER A 407 15.86 -10.32 13.39
C SER A 407 14.45 -10.39 12.82
N TYR A 408 13.56 -9.60 13.40
CA TYR A 408 12.17 -9.50 12.96
C TYR A 408 12.08 -8.57 11.74
N ARG A 409 11.52 -9.06 10.64
CA ARG A 409 11.25 -8.29 9.42
C ARG A 409 9.76 -8.29 9.14
N TRP A 410 9.20 -7.10 8.91
CA TRP A 410 7.77 -6.92 8.70
C TRP A 410 7.46 -5.65 7.89
N MET A 411 6.21 -5.42 7.58
CA MET A 411 5.69 -4.20 6.94
C MET A 411 6.41 -3.89 5.63
N GLY A 412 6.48 -4.89 4.74
CA GLY A 412 7.21 -4.76 3.48
C GLY A 412 6.38 -4.15 2.35
N SER A 413 7.07 -3.69 1.30
CA SER A 413 6.50 -3.36 0.01
C SER A 413 7.44 -3.80 -1.11
N ILE A 414 6.89 -4.36 -2.20
CA ILE A 414 7.63 -4.96 -3.31
C ILE A 414 7.18 -4.39 -4.65
N ALA A 415 8.13 -4.24 -5.58
CA ALA A 415 7.84 -3.89 -6.96
C ALA A 415 8.85 -4.56 -7.92
N ALA A 416 8.57 -4.52 -9.22
CA ALA A 416 9.48 -4.99 -10.27
C ALA A 416 9.83 -3.85 -11.25
N ASP A 417 11.10 -3.77 -11.69
CA ASP A 417 11.52 -2.84 -12.73
C ASP A 417 11.17 -3.34 -14.15
N LYS A 418 11.48 -2.57 -15.18
CA LYS A 418 11.17 -2.92 -16.57
C LYS A 418 11.88 -4.17 -17.09
N GLN A 419 12.95 -4.61 -16.43
CA GLN A 419 13.69 -5.83 -16.77
C GLN A 419 13.17 -7.06 -16.02
N GLY A 420 12.28 -6.87 -15.02
CA GLY A 420 11.76 -7.94 -14.16
C GLY A 420 12.62 -8.21 -12.93
N ASN A 421 13.60 -7.36 -12.65
CA ASN A 421 14.27 -7.38 -11.36
C ASN A 421 13.31 -6.87 -10.28
N MET A 422 13.36 -7.43 -9.07
CA MET A 422 12.47 -7.07 -7.99
C MET A 422 13.24 -6.46 -6.82
N ALA A 423 12.60 -5.51 -6.15
CA ALA A 423 13.11 -5.00 -4.88
C ALA A 423 12.01 -5.02 -3.82
N LEU A 424 12.42 -5.32 -2.60
CA LEU A 424 11.58 -5.46 -1.41
C LEU A 424 12.18 -4.61 -0.29
N GLY A 425 11.45 -3.57 0.13
CA GLY A 425 11.78 -2.76 1.31
C GLY A 425 10.96 -3.22 2.51
N TYR A 426 11.46 -3.07 3.73
CA TYR A 426 10.79 -3.52 4.96
C TYR A 426 11.37 -2.86 6.20
N SER A 427 10.62 -2.95 7.30
CA SER A 427 11.10 -2.64 8.65
C SER A 427 11.82 -3.84 9.27
N VAL A 428 12.86 -3.59 10.05
CA VAL A 428 13.63 -4.62 10.76
C VAL A 428 13.91 -4.19 12.19
N SER A 429 13.81 -5.12 13.17
CA SER A 429 14.10 -4.86 14.58
C SER A 429 14.51 -6.13 15.33
N SER A 430 15.09 -5.97 16.50
CA SER A 430 15.35 -7.06 17.45
C SER A 430 15.43 -6.55 18.88
N SER A 431 15.60 -7.43 19.87
CA SER A 431 15.82 -7.02 21.26
C SER A 431 17.12 -6.23 21.49
N SER A 432 18.05 -6.25 20.52
CA SER A 432 19.33 -5.53 20.55
C SER A 432 19.46 -4.47 19.46
N MET A 433 18.43 -4.30 18.61
CA MET A 433 18.42 -3.36 17.50
C MET A 433 17.16 -2.50 17.56
N PHE A 434 17.31 -1.21 17.36
CA PHE A 434 16.18 -0.29 17.17
C PHE A 434 15.48 -0.56 15.81
N PRO A 435 14.16 -0.30 15.71
CA PRO A 435 13.45 -0.38 14.44
C PRO A 435 14.17 0.44 13.35
N ALA A 436 14.53 -0.22 12.27
CA ALA A 436 15.34 0.28 11.18
C ALA A 436 14.68 -0.04 9.83
N ILE A 437 15.17 0.57 8.76
CA ILE A 437 14.69 0.35 7.39
C ILE A 437 15.78 -0.34 6.58
N ARG A 438 15.45 -1.47 5.97
CA ARG A 438 16.31 -2.21 5.05
C ARG A 438 15.59 -2.50 3.74
N TYR A 439 16.35 -2.92 2.75
CA TYR A 439 15.86 -3.44 1.49
C TYR A 439 16.72 -4.58 0.99
N THR A 440 16.14 -5.42 0.18
CA THR A 440 16.81 -6.44 -0.61
C THR A 440 16.24 -6.44 -2.02
N GLY A 441 16.81 -7.19 -2.90
CA GLY A 441 16.29 -7.36 -4.24
C GLY A 441 16.77 -8.65 -4.89
N ARG A 442 16.33 -8.88 -6.11
CA ARG A 442 16.78 -9.97 -6.95
C ARG A 442 16.80 -9.57 -8.41
N LEU A 443 17.76 -10.06 -9.15
CA LEU A 443 17.74 -10.00 -10.61
C LEU A 443 16.77 -11.06 -11.17
N ILE A 444 16.21 -10.79 -12.33
CA ILE A 444 15.41 -11.80 -13.04
C ILE A 444 16.21 -13.09 -13.32
N THR A 445 17.53 -12.97 -13.43
CA THR A 445 18.47 -14.06 -13.69
C THR A 445 18.93 -14.81 -12.42
N ASP A 446 18.61 -14.31 -11.23
CA ASP A 446 18.96 -14.99 -9.98
C ASP A 446 18.17 -16.29 -9.84
N THR A 447 18.68 -17.20 -9.01
CA THR A 447 17.97 -18.43 -8.68
C THR A 447 16.54 -18.11 -8.24
N PRO A 448 15.51 -18.71 -8.83
CA PRO A 448 14.13 -18.50 -8.43
C PRO A 448 13.92 -18.71 -6.92
N ASN A 449 12.97 -17.98 -6.33
CA ASN A 449 12.63 -18.05 -4.91
C ASN A 449 13.74 -17.56 -3.96
N THR A 450 14.68 -16.74 -4.45
CA THR A 450 15.72 -16.16 -3.60
C THR A 450 15.81 -14.65 -3.74
N MET A 451 16.13 -13.97 -2.64
CA MET A 451 16.55 -12.58 -2.59
C MET A 451 18.06 -12.51 -2.29
N GLN A 452 18.71 -11.45 -2.73
CA GLN A 452 20.12 -11.15 -2.47
C GLN A 452 20.30 -10.67 -1.02
N ALA A 453 21.54 -10.41 -0.61
CA ALA A 453 21.84 -9.81 0.69
C ALA A 453 21.11 -8.46 0.85
N GLU A 454 20.71 -8.18 2.08
CA GLU A 454 20.03 -6.93 2.41
C GLU A 454 21.00 -5.76 2.57
N ALA A 455 20.49 -4.56 2.31
CA ALA A 455 21.21 -3.30 2.54
C ALA A 455 20.39 -2.36 3.43
N SER A 456 21.08 -1.48 4.16
CA SER A 456 20.45 -0.52 5.06
C SER A 456 20.03 0.75 4.30
N ILE A 457 18.79 1.18 4.50
CA ILE A 457 18.33 2.52 4.11
C ILE A 457 18.52 3.49 5.26
N GLN A 458 18.09 3.08 6.46
CA GLN A 458 18.13 3.92 7.66
C GLN A 458 18.29 3.07 8.91
N THR A 459 19.31 3.36 9.68
CA THR A 459 19.47 2.81 11.02
C THR A 459 18.51 3.51 11.97
N GLY A 460 17.82 2.75 12.83
CA GLY A 460 17.01 3.30 13.89
C GLY A 460 17.85 3.97 14.98
N GLY A 461 17.35 5.07 15.53
CA GLY A 461 17.97 5.80 16.63
C GLY A 461 17.24 5.67 17.96
N GLY A 462 16.10 4.96 17.99
CA GLY A 462 15.30 4.79 19.20
C GLY A 462 14.18 3.78 19.05
N SER A 463 13.45 3.57 20.15
CA SER A 463 12.32 2.66 20.26
C SER A 463 11.03 3.44 20.55
N GLN A 464 9.92 2.94 20.04
CA GLN A 464 8.59 3.42 20.41
C GLN A 464 8.30 2.91 21.83
N SER A 465 8.16 3.82 22.77
CA SER A 465 8.01 3.53 24.19
C SER A 465 7.03 4.48 24.86
N GLY A 466 6.40 4.02 25.94
CA GLY A 466 5.40 4.80 26.67
C GLY A 466 4.00 4.67 26.04
N GLN A 467 2.99 5.16 26.76
CA GLN A 467 1.57 5.18 26.35
C GLN A 467 0.99 3.83 25.90
N ARG A 468 1.70 2.71 26.09
CA ARG A 468 1.38 1.37 25.56
C ARG A 468 1.22 1.36 24.04
N LEU A 469 1.94 2.22 23.33
CA LEU A 469 1.93 2.31 21.87
C LEU A 469 2.61 1.09 21.28
N ASP A 470 1.84 0.19 20.71
CA ASP A 470 2.32 -0.97 19.97
C ASP A 470 2.15 -0.80 18.44
N ARG A 471 1.37 0.22 18.01
CA ARG A 471 1.10 0.48 16.60
C ARG A 471 2.38 0.91 15.87
N TRP A 472 2.63 0.24 14.73
CA TRP A 472 3.59 0.58 13.70
C TRP A 472 2.79 0.86 12.43
N GLY A 473 3.31 1.63 11.47
CA GLY A 473 2.54 2.00 10.29
C GLY A 473 1.84 0.81 9.64
N ASP A 474 0.59 0.97 9.23
CA ASP A 474 -0.23 -0.11 8.66
C ASP A 474 0.25 -0.53 7.27
N TYR A 475 1.09 0.29 6.64
CA TYR A 475 1.67 0.03 5.33
C TYR A 475 2.94 0.86 5.10
N SER A 476 3.69 0.44 4.09
CA SER A 476 4.79 1.15 3.46
C SER A 476 4.59 1.16 1.95
N ALA A 477 5.34 1.95 1.21
CA ALA A 477 5.12 2.06 -0.23
C ALA A 477 6.41 1.98 -1.03
N MET A 478 6.43 1.06 -2.00
CA MET A 478 7.43 0.96 -3.06
C MET A 478 6.80 1.37 -4.38
N SER A 479 7.38 2.34 -5.09
CA SER A 479 6.95 2.77 -6.42
C SER A 479 8.12 2.78 -7.39
N ILE A 480 7.83 2.68 -8.69
CA ILE A 480 8.83 2.69 -9.76
C ILE A 480 8.82 4.06 -10.45
N ASP A 481 10.00 4.61 -10.65
CA ASP A 481 10.18 5.89 -11.34
C ASP A 481 9.65 5.82 -12.77
N PRO A 482 8.62 6.60 -13.15
CA PRO A 482 8.01 6.51 -14.48
C PRO A 482 8.92 7.07 -15.58
N THR A 483 10.03 7.73 -15.26
CA THR A 483 10.91 8.33 -16.27
C THR A 483 11.98 7.37 -16.76
N ASP A 484 12.49 6.48 -15.92
CA ASP A 484 13.48 5.48 -16.32
C ASP A 484 12.95 4.03 -16.23
N ASP A 485 11.84 3.85 -15.52
CA ASP A 485 11.19 2.57 -15.28
C ASP A 485 12.10 1.51 -14.62
N CYS A 486 13.11 1.99 -13.90
CA CYS A 486 14.17 1.21 -13.26
C CYS A 486 14.38 1.57 -11.79
N THR A 487 14.26 2.85 -11.43
CA THR A 487 14.55 3.32 -10.09
C THR A 487 13.38 3.03 -9.16
N PHE A 488 13.68 2.32 -8.08
CA PHE A 488 12.75 2.05 -6.98
C PHE A 488 12.78 3.23 -6.02
N TRP A 489 11.59 3.66 -5.59
CA TRP A 489 11.40 4.64 -4.53
C TRP A 489 10.62 3.99 -3.40
N TYR A 490 11.18 4.03 -2.19
CA TYR A 490 10.60 3.39 -1.01
C TYR A 490 10.45 4.39 0.12
N THR A 491 9.33 4.29 0.83
CA THR A 491 9.08 5.08 2.04
C THR A 491 8.44 4.24 3.12
N THR A 492 8.92 4.43 4.34
CA THR A 492 8.36 3.84 5.55
C THR A 492 8.84 4.59 6.79
N GLU A 493 8.37 4.16 7.95
CA GLU A 493 8.61 4.68 9.28
C GLU A 493 9.95 4.24 9.87
N TYR A 494 10.52 5.08 10.73
CA TYR A 494 11.60 4.77 11.68
C TYR A 494 11.55 5.73 12.87
N LEU A 495 12.39 5.53 13.90
CA LEU A 495 12.51 6.46 15.03
C LEU A 495 13.92 7.01 15.15
N LYS A 496 14.04 8.33 15.38
CA LYS A 496 15.31 9.03 15.61
C LYS A 496 15.77 8.93 17.07
N ALA A 497 14.84 8.75 18.00
CA ALA A 497 15.08 8.65 19.43
C ALA A 497 13.96 7.87 20.11
N ASN A 498 14.18 7.44 21.35
CA ASN A 498 13.14 6.80 22.16
C ASN A 498 11.98 7.77 22.43
N GLY A 499 10.77 7.24 22.50
CA GLY A 499 9.61 8.04 22.93
C GLY A 499 8.27 7.53 22.43
N ALA A 500 7.21 8.14 22.96
CA ALA A 500 5.86 8.05 22.44
C ALA A 500 5.68 9.10 21.36
N PHE A 501 4.90 8.78 20.31
CA PHE A 501 4.58 9.74 19.23
C PHE A 501 5.85 10.43 18.68
N ASN A 502 6.86 9.61 18.36
CA ASN A 502 8.18 10.10 17.98
C ASN A 502 8.64 9.55 16.62
N TRP A 503 7.68 9.05 15.82
CA TRP A 503 8.00 8.50 14.53
C TRP A 503 8.49 9.56 13.54
N SER A 504 9.35 9.12 12.69
CA SER A 504 9.85 9.81 11.50
C SER A 504 9.70 8.90 10.31
N THR A 505 9.78 9.43 9.11
CA THR A 505 9.75 8.63 7.89
C THR A 505 10.99 8.88 7.04
N ARG A 506 11.29 7.95 6.13
CA ARG A 506 12.40 8.04 5.21
C ARG A 506 11.92 7.83 3.79
N LEU A 507 12.33 8.69 2.86
CA LEU A 507 12.26 8.48 1.43
C LEU A 507 13.61 7.98 0.96
N ALA A 508 13.63 6.93 0.16
CA ALA A 508 14.86 6.37 -0.39
C ALA A 508 14.68 5.98 -1.85
N SER A 509 15.74 6.05 -2.62
CA SER A 509 15.78 5.54 -3.99
C SER A 509 16.99 4.66 -4.21
N PHE A 510 16.83 3.60 -4.98
CA PHE A 510 17.86 2.64 -5.35
C PHE A 510 17.51 1.98 -6.68
N LYS A 511 18.52 1.37 -7.34
CA LYS A 511 18.38 0.87 -8.70
C LYS A 511 19.39 -0.23 -8.96
N PHE A 512 18.99 -1.25 -9.69
CA PHE A 512 19.95 -2.23 -10.23
C PHE A 512 20.84 -1.60 -11.30
N SER A 513 22.15 -1.79 -11.22
CA SER A 513 23.12 -1.15 -12.10
C SER A 513 22.94 -1.51 -13.58
N GLY A 514 22.37 -2.69 -13.86
CA GLY A 514 22.08 -3.15 -15.23
C GLY A 514 20.79 -2.62 -15.83
N CYS A 515 19.93 -1.95 -15.07
CA CYS A 515 18.68 -1.37 -15.58
C CYS A 515 18.93 0.05 -16.13
N GLN A 516 18.86 0.21 -17.46
CA GLN A 516 19.11 1.47 -18.16
C GLN A 516 17.91 1.87 -19.03
#